data_b6316dd9e426dba63af38c07ce1f8768
#
_entry.id   b6316dd9e426dba63af38c07ce1f8768
#
_cell.length_a   1.000
_cell.length_b   1.000
_cell.length_c   1.000
_cell.angle_alpha   90.00
_cell.angle_beta   90.00
_cell.angle_gamma   90.00
#
_symmetry.space_group_name_H-M   'P 1'
#
loop_
_entity.id
_entity.type
_entity.pdbx_description
1 polymer ?
#
loop_
_entity_poly.entity_id
_entity_poly.type
_entity_poly.pdbx_seq_one_letter_code
_entity_poly.pdbx_strand_id
1 'polypeptide(L)'
;VETVKLLGVIFSSDLTWRAHVEYIISKASKRIFVVYQLVRSGLSFGDVISVYSSLIRSILEYACPVWHCGLTKGQSDEIESVQKRCLRIVFPELSYCDALHITGLEQLSVRRELLVRNLFNEIKSSNHVLNNLLPLRTFNNGIYDMRDLYPYCMPIARTRRPLRSFISYCVRKRF
;
A
#
# COMPACT_ATOMS: atom_id res chain seq x y z
N VAL A 1 24.72 -3.07 -10.86
CA VAL A 1 23.69 -3.90 -10.21
C VAL A 1 22.34 -3.29 -10.53
N GLU A 2 21.49 -4.00 -11.26
CA GLU A 2 20.18 -3.48 -11.68
C GLU A 2 19.14 -3.45 -10.55
N THR A 3 19.23 -4.40 -9.62
CA THR A 3 18.30 -4.51 -8.50
C THR A 3 19.02 -4.90 -7.20
N VAL A 4 18.56 -4.37 -6.07
CA VAL A 4 19.05 -4.70 -4.72
C VAL A 4 17.87 -5.05 -3.83
N LYS A 5 18.00 -6.11 -3.03
CA LYS A 5 17.01 -6.51 -2.05
C LYS A 5 17.46 -6.05 -0.66
N LEU A 6 16.69 -5.15 -0.05
CA LEU A 6 16.92 -4.63 1.30
C LEU A 6 15.70 -4.90 2.18
N LEU A 7 15.89 -5.58 3.30
CA LEU A 7 14.82 -5.90 4.27
C LEU A 7 13.54 -6.46 3.60
N GLY A 8 13.72 -7.30 2.57
CA GLY A 8 12.58 -7.91 1.87
C GLY A 8 11.96 -7.05 0.76
N VAL A 9 12.35 -5.79 0.61
CA VAL A 9 11.93 -4.89 -0.48
C VAL A 9 12.97 -4.90 -1.59
N ILE A 10 12.53 -4.98 -2.85
CA ILE A 10 13.40 -4.95 -4.02
C ILE A 10 13.41 -3.52 -4.59
N PHE A 11 14.60 -2.94 -4.64
CA PHE A 11 14.87 -1.64 -5.25
C PHE A 11 15.53 -1.86 -6.60
N SER A 12 15.05 -1.19 -7.64
CA SER A 12 15.67 -1.15 -8.96
C SER A 12 16.41 0.18 -9.16
N SER A 13 17.43 0.19 -10.01
CA SER A 13 18.25 1.37 -10.31
C SER A 13 17.44 2.53 -10.89
N ASP A 14 16.34 2.22 -11.58
CA ASP A 14 15.39 3.19 -12.13
C ASP A 14 14.32 3.66 -11.12
N LEU A 15 14.36 3.14 -9.87
CA LEU A 15 13.38 3.41 -8.81
C LEU A 15 11.92 3.12 -9.23
N THR A 16 11.71 2.20 -10.19
CA THR A 16 10.41 1.63 -10.45
C THR A 16 10.13 0.48 -9.48
N TRP A 17 8.87 0.25 -9.18
CA TRP A 17 8.49 -0.82 -8.26
C TRP A 17 8.12 -2.12 -8.97
N ARG A 18 8.38 -2.21 -10.28
CA ARG A 18 7.97 -3.36 -11.10
C ARG A 18 8.52 -4.68 -10.56
N ALA A 19 9.84 -4.77 -10.35
CA ALA A 19 10.49 -5.97 -9.84
C ALA A 19 9.98 -6.36 -8.45
N HIS A 20 9.69 -5.38 -7.58
CA HIS A 20 9.13 -5.63 -6.27
C HIS A 20 7.69 -6.15 -6.35
N VAL A 21 6.84 -5.53 -7.16
CA VAL A 21 5.44 -5.94 -7.37
C VAL A 21 5.37 -7.36 -7.93
N GLU A 22 6.16 -7.67 -8.95
CA GLU A 22 6.25 -9.03 -9.51
C GLU A 22 6.68 -10.06 -8.45
N TYR A 23 7.66 -9.70 -7.61
CA TYR A 23 8.14 -10.56 -6.53
C TYR A 23 7.04 -10.85 -5.49
N ILE A 24 6.34 -9.83 -4.98
CA ILE A 24 5.29 -10.03 -3.96
C ILE A 24 4.09 -10.77 -4.53
N ILE A 25 3.68 -10.49 -5.77
CA ILE A 25 2.61 -11.21 -6.47
C ILE A 25 2.97 -12.68 -6.67
N SER A 26 4.18 -12.98 -7.14
CA SER A 26 4.65 -14.35 -7.29
C SER A 26 4.64 -15.10 -5.97
N LYS A 27 5.17 -14.48 -4.90
CA LYS A 27 5.21 -15.06 -3.55
C LYS A 27 3.81 -15.30 -2.99
N ALA A 28 2.89 -14.34 -3.15
CA ALA A 28 1.50 -14.44 -2.71
C ALA A 28 0.72 -15.50 -3.52
N SER A 29 0.90 -15.53 -4.83
CA SER A 29 0.22 -16.46 -5.74
C SER A 29 0.53 -17.92 -5.43
N LYS A 30 1.77 -18.23 -5.04
CA LYS A 30 2.15 -19.59 -4.61
C LYS A 30 1.37 -20.06 -3.38
N ARG A 31 0.89 -19.14 -2.55
CA ARG A 31 0.13 -19.45 -1.33
C ARG A 31 -1.38 -19.57 -1.57
N ILE A 32 -1.88 -19.17 -2.73
CA ILE A 32 -3.31 -19.32 -3.09
C ILE A 32 -3.73 -20.80 -3.03
N PHE A 33 -2.80 -21.72 -3.33
CA PHE A 33 -3.05 -23.16 -3.21
C PHE A 33 -3.51 -23.56 -1.81
N VAL A 34 -2.97 -22.93 -0.75
CA VAL A 34 -3.40 -23.19 0.63
C VAL A 34 -4.88 -22.84 0.80
N VAL A 35 -5.30 -21.67 0.31
CA VAL A 35 -6.71 -21.23 0.36
C VAL A 35 -7.61 -22.25 -0.34
N TYR A 36 -7.22 -22.71 -1.53
CA TYR A 36 -7.95 -23.75 -2.26
C TYR A 36 -8.11 -25.04 -1.47
N GLN A 37 -7.02 -25.53 -0.82
CA GLN A 37 -7.07 -26.75 -0.01
C GLN A 37 -7.97 -26.59 1.22
N LEU A 38 -7.94 -25.43 1.88
CA LEU A 38 -8.78 -25.16 3.04
C LEU A 38 -10.28 -25.14 2.67
N VAL A 39 -10.63 -24.54 1.56
CA VAL A 39 -12.02 -24.56 1.05
C VAL A 39 -12.45 -26.00 0.77
N ARG A 40 -11.60 -26.80 0.12
CA ARG A 40 -11.90 -28.22 -0.16
C ARG A 40 -12.01 -29.09 1.09
N SER A 41 -11.30 -28.75 2.17
CA SER A 41 -11.40 -29.48 3.44
C SER A 41 -12.66 -29.13 4.23
N GLY A 42 -13.50 -28.22 3.74
CA GLY A 42 -14.75 -27.85 4.40
C GLY A 42 -14.58 -26.89 5.59
N LEU A 43 -13.43 -26.18 5.68
CA LEU A 43 -13.26 -25.14 6.69
C LEU A 43 -14.32 -24.03 6.54
N SER A 44 -14.66 -23.40 7.67
CA SER A 44 -15.56 -22.25 7.66
C SER A 44 -14.97 -21.10 6.83
N PHE A 45 -15.82 -20.33 6.15
CA PHE A 45 -15.36 -19.20 5.36
C PHE A 45 -14.60 -18.16 6.21
N GLY A 46 -15.01 -17.96 7.47
CA GLY A 46 -14.32 -17.06 8.40
C GLY A 46 -12.88 -17.47 8.66
N ASP A 47 -12.65 -18.77 8.89
CA ASP A 47 -11.29 -19.30 9.11
C ASP A 47 -10.44 -19.18 7.85
N VAL A 48 -11.00 -19.49 6.69
CA VAL A 48 -10.31 -19.35 5.39
C VAL A 48 -9.89 -17.89 5.15
N ILE A 49 -10.76 -16.92 5.45
CA ILE A 49 -10.45 -15.48 5.32
C ILE A 49 -9.38 -15.05 6.34
N SER A 50 -9.40 -15.61 7.53
CA SER A 50 -8.35 -15.36 8.54
C SER A 50 -6.99 -15.86 8.06
N VAL A 51 -6.95 -17.06 7.49
CA VAL A 51 -5.73 -17.62 6.87
C VAL A 51 -5.28 -16.79 5.65
N TYR A 52 -6.20 -16.38 4.78
CA TYR A 52 -5.89 -15.47 3.68
C TYR A 52 -5.23 -14.18 4.19
N SER A 53 -5.82 -13.57 5.23
CA SER A 53 -5.34 -12.30 5.79
C SER A 53 -3.94 -12.43 6.39
N SER A 54 -3.65 -13.53 7.05
CA SER A 54 -2.34 -13.77 7.69
C SER A 54 -1.26 -14.21 6.71
N LEU A 55 -1.58 -15.07 5.74
CA LEU A 55 -0.59 -15.67 4.84
C LEU A 55 -0.38 -14.90 3.53
N ILE A 56 -1.43 -14.36 2.94
CA ILE A 56 -1.39 -13.78 1.60
C ILE A 56 -1.41 -12.26 1.68
N ARG A 57 -2.41 -11.67 2.36
CA ARG A 57 -2.53 -10.22 2.48
C ARG A 57 -1.32 -9.59 3.16
N SER A 58 -0.78 -10.24 4.19
CA SER A 58 0.45 -9.79 4.87
C SER A 58 1.64 -9.62 3.93
N ILE A 59 1.77 -10.45 2.89
CA ILE A 59 2.82 -10.31 1.87
C ILE A 59 2.56 -9.10 0.99
N LEU A 60 1.30 -8.90 0.59
CA LEU A 60 0.88 -7.83 -0.34
C LEU A 60 0.87 -6.44 0.33
N GLU A 61 0.89 -6.38 1.66
CA GLU A 61 0.92 -5.15 2.45
C GLU A 61 2.28 -4.89 3.11
N TYR A 62 3.20 -5.87 3.09
CA TYR A 62 4.49 -5.74 3.76
C TYR A 62 5.26 -4.50 3.28
N ALA A 63 5.69 -3.66 4.23
CA ALA A 63 6.42 -2.43 3.99
C ALA A 63 5.77 -1.49 2.94
N CYS A 64 4.44 -1.55 2.75
CA CYS A 64 3.75 -0.79 1.72
C CYS A 64 3.97 0.73 1.77
N PRO A 65 4.22 1.41 2.91
CA PRO A 65 4.53 2.83 2.90
C PRO A 65 5.77 3.19 2.06
N VAL A 66 6.70 2.25 1.90
CA VAL A 66 7.93 2.47 1.13
C VAL A 66 7.65 2.56 -0.37
N TRP A 67 6.76 1.73 -0.89
CA TRP A 67 6.58 1.53 -2.33
C TRP A 67 5.21 1.93 -2.86
N HIS A 68 4.16 2.00 -2.02
CA HIS A 68 2.79 2.30 -2.45
C HIS A 68 2.69 3.62 -3.22
N CYS A 69 3.35 4.67 -2.73
CA CYS A 69 3.28 6.02 -3.31
C CYS A 69 3.85 6.11 -4.73
N GLY A 70 4.73 5.17 -5.09
CA GLY A 70 5.39 5.09 -6.40
C GLY A 70 4.68 4.18 -7.42
N LEU A 71 3.64 3.44 -7.01
CA LEU A 71 2.94 2.52 -7.90
C LEU A 71 2.22 3.23 -9.06
N THR A 72 2.19 2.55 -10.20
CA THR A 72 1.25 2.85 -11.26
C THR A 72 -0.12 2.24 -10.98
N LYS A 73 -1.16 2.73 -11.66
CA LYS A 73 -2.49 2.13 -11.55
C LYS A 73 -2.47 0.64 -11.94
N GLY A 74 -1.80 0.29 -13.04
CA GLY A 74 -1.68 -1.11 -13.48
C GLY A 74 -1.06 -2.01 -12.42
N GLN A 75 0.06 -1.59 -11.80
CA GLN A 75 0.68 -2.34 -10.71
C GLN A 75 -0.25 -2.51 -9.50
N SER A 76 -1.02 -1.48 -9.16
CA SER A 76 -2.01 -1.57 -8.09
C SER A 76 -3.11 -2.56 -8.42
N ASP A 77 -3.59 -2.58 -9.68
CA ASP A 77 -4.60 -3.51 -10.17
C ASP A 77 -4.07 -4.96 -10.23
N GLU A 78 -2.79 -5.15 -10.58
CA GLU A 78 -2.12 -6.46 -10.54
C GLU A 78 -2.08 -7.02 -9.11
N ILE A 79 -1.73 -6.21 -8.11
CA ILE A 79 -1.76 -6.63 -6.70
C ILE A 79 -3.18 -6.98 -6.27
N GLU A 80 -4.17 -6.17 -6.65
CA GLU A 80 -5.58 -6.40 -6.36
C GLU A 80 -6.11 -7.70 -6.97
N SER A 81 -5.57 -8.10 -8.14
CA SER A 81 -5.96 -9.33 -8.83
C SER A 81 -5.72 -10.59 -7.99
N VAL A 82 -4.72 -10.57 -7.09
CA VAL A 82 -4.43 -11.68 -6.17
C VAL A 82 -5.56 -11.84 -5.15
N GLN A 83 -6.04 -10.75 -4.55
CA GLN A 83 -7.19 -10.77 -3.64
C GLN A 83 -8.46 -11.24 -4.37
N LYS A 84 -8.72 -10.72 -5.57
CA LYS A 84 -9.85 -11.13 -6.40
C LYS A 84 -9.84 -12.64 -6.65
N ARG A 85 -8.66 -13.21 -6.98
CA ARG A 85 -8.52 -14.66 -7.19
C ARG A 85 -8.81 -15.46 -5.91
N CYS A 86 -8.30 -15.02 -4.76
CA CYS A 86 -8.57 -15.67 -3.49
C CYS A 86 -10.07 -15.68 -3.16
N LEU A 87 -10.71 -14.51 -3.26
CA LEU A 87 -12.14 -14.39 -2.96
C LEU A 87 -13.02 -15.19 -3.94
N ARG A 88 -12.64 -15.28 -5.21
CA ARG A 88 -13.35 -16.14 -6.20
C ARG A 88 -13.27 -17.63 -5.85
N ILE A 89 -12.18 -18.09 -5.21
CA ILE A 89 -12.07 -19.49 -4.76
C ILE A 89 -13.00 -19.73 -3.58
N VAL A 90 -13.12 -18.77 -2.66
CA VAL A 90 -13.96 -18.88 -1.46
C VAL A 90 -15.43 -18.70 -1.80
N PHE A 91 -15.75 -17.77 -2.70
CA PHE A 91 -17.09 -17.37 -3.10
C PHE A 91 -17.23 -17.33 -4.63
N PRO A 92 -17.34 -18.50 -5.31
CA PRO A 92 -17.34 -18.55 -6.77
C PRO A 92 -18.54 -17.84 -7.40
N GLU A 93 -19.70 -17.82 -6.72
CA GLU A 93 -20.96 -17.25 -7.20
C GLU A 93 -21.10 -15.75 -6.95
N LEU A 94 -20.21 -15.15 -6.15
CA LEU A 94 -20.34 -13.75 -5.77
C LEU A 94 -19.49 -12.83 -6.64
N SER A 95 -19.98 -11.62 -6.85
CA SER A 95 -19.14 -10.55 -7.41
C SER A 95 -18.02 -10.17 -6.41
N TYR A 96 -16.95 -9.57 -6.92
CA TYR A 96 -15.86 -9.12 -6.05
C TYR A 96 -16.31 -8.12 -4.98
N CYS A 97 -17.23 -7.21 -5.34
CA CYS A 97 -17.76 -6.21 -4.40
C CYS A 97 -18.59 -6.87 -3.29
N ASP A 98 -19.45 -7.83 -3.64
CA ASP A 98 -20.27 -8.55 -2.67
C ASP A 98 -19.41 -9.40 -1.74
N ALA A 99 -18.38 -10.06 -2.29
CA ALA A 99 -17.42 -10.83 -1.49
C ALA A 99 -16.66 -9.96 -0.50
N LEU A 100 -16.25 -8.74 -0.88
CA LEU A 100 -15.64 -7.78 0.03
C LEU A 100 -16.60 -7.38 1.15
N HIS A 101 -17.86 -7.09 0.81
CA HIS A 101 -18.87 -6.68 1.78
C HIS A 101 -19.14 -7.80 2.82
N ILE A 102 -19.33 -9.04 2.36
CA ILE A 102 -19.62 -10.18 3.24
C ILE A 102 -18.42 -10.51 4.15
N THR A 103 -17.21 -10.40 3.63
CA THR A 103 -15.99 -10.70 4.40
C THR A 103 -15.51 -9.55 5.28
N GLY A 104 -16.06 -8.35 5.12
CA GLY A 104 -15.57 -7.13 5.78
C GLY A 104 -14.16 -6.73 5.32
N LEU A 105 -13.70 -7.26 4.19
CA LEU A 105 -12.41 -6.89 3.63
C LEU A 105 -12.52 -5.62 2.80
N GLU A 106 -11.48 -4.79 2.87
CA GLU A 106 -11.34 -3.63 2.01
C GLU A 106 -10.52 -3.97 0.76
N GLN A 107 -10.64 -3.15 -0.28
CA GLN A 107 -9.72 -3.18 -1.40
C GLN A 107 -8.28 -2.95 -0.91
N LEU A 108 -7.32 -3.69 -1.44
CA LEU A 108 -5.92 -3.56 -1.04
C LEU A 108 -5.36 -2.15 -1.32
N SER A 109 -5.85 -1.47 -2.34
CA SER A 109 -5.43 -0.09 -2.64
C SER A 109 -5.85 0.89 -1.53
N VAL A 110 -7.09 0.80 -1.04
CA VAL A 110 -7.63 1.62 0.05
C VAL A 110 -6.86 1.32 1.35
N ARG A 111 -6.67 0.05 1.62
CA ARG A 111 -5.98 -0.40 2.82
C ARG A 111 -4.51 0.03 2.86
N ARG A 112 -3.79 -0.06 1.73
CA ARG A 112 -2.41 0.45 1.64
C ARG A 112 -2.35 1.96 1.84
N GLU A 113 -3.31 2.72 1.31
CA GLU A 113 -3.39 4.17 1.53
C GLU A 113 -3.64 4.50 3.01
N LEU A 114 -4.47 3.72 3.70
CA LEU A 114 -4.68 3.85 5.14
C LEU A 114 -3.39 3.60 5.94
N LEU A 115 -2.63 2.56 5.60
CA LEU A 115 -1.35 2.25 6.26
C LEU A 115 -0.32 3.38 6.05
N VAL A 116 -0.27 3.96 4.85
CA VAL A 116 0.57 5.12 4.53
C VAL A 116 0.18 6.33 5.38
N ARG A 117 -1.13 6.61 5.48
CA ARG A 117 -1.67 7.71 6.29
C ARG A 117 -1.35 7.54 7.77
N ASN A 118 -1.55 6.35 8.31
CA ASN A 118 -1.29 6.06 9.72
C ASN A 118 0.19 6.29 10.05
N LEU A 119 1.11 5.74 9.26
CA LEU A 119 2.54 5.97 9.44
C LEU A 119 2.89 7.46 9.34
N PHE A 120 2.33 8.19 8.38
CA PHE A 120 2.58 9.63 8.26
C PHE A 120 2.11 10.42 9.48
N ASN A 121 0.94 10.05 10.05
CA ASN A 121 0.44 10.66 11.26
C ASN A 121 1.30 10.35 12.49
N GLU A 122 1.87 9.14 12.57
CA GLU A 122 2.87 8.81 13.60
C GLU A 122 4.15 9.65 13.44
N ILE A 123 4.64 9.83 12.21
CA ILE A 123 5.84 10.64 11.92
C ILE A 123 5.64 12.12 12.30
N LYS A 124 4.42 12.65 12.23
CA LYS A 124 4.11 14.03 12.67
C LYS A 124 4.35 14.24 14.18
N SER A 125 4.38 13.17 14.97
CA SER A 125 4.70 13.27 16.39
C SER A 125 6.16 13.67 16.57
N SER A 126 6.41 14.64 17.45
CA SER A 126 7.76 15.17 17.74
C SER A 126 8.73 14.10 18.25
N ASN A 127 8.21 13.00 18.82
CA ASN A 127 9.04 11.92 19.37
C ASN A 127 9.41 10.85 18.32
N HIS A 128 8.89 10.94 17.09
CA HIS A 128 9.18 9.94 16.07
C HIS A 128 10.52 10.20 15.41
N VAL A 129 11.36 9.16 15.26
CA VAL A 129 12.72 9.25 14.69
C VAL A 129 12.75 9.93 13.31
N LEU A 130 11.72 9.68 12.49
CA LEU A 130 11.62 10.25 11.13
C LEU A 130 11.02 11.66 11.10
N ASN A 131 10.65 12.24 12.24
CA ASN A 131 10.08 13.59 12.29
C ASN A 131 11.03 14.65 11.68
N ASN A 132 12.33 14.50 11.91
CA ASN A 132 13.36 15.39 11.37
C ASN A 132 13.47 15.38 9.84
N LEU A 133 12.86 14.40 9.15
CA LEU A 133 12.81 14.31 7.69
C LEU A 133 11.61 15.06 7.10
N LEU A 134 10.69 15.54 7.93
CA LEU A 134 9.56 16.34 7.45
C LEU A 134 10.05 17.70 6.96
N PRO A 135 9.49 18.22 5.85
CA PRO A 135 9.77 19.58 5.40
C PRO A 135 9.32 20.60 6.45
N LEU A 136 9.90 21.79 6.39
CA LEU A 136 9.49 22.91 7.24
C LEU A 136 7.98 23.16 7.11
N ARG A 137 7.33 23.44 8.23
CA ARG A 137 5.92 23.87 8.22
C ARG A 137 5.80 25.24 7.58
N THR A 138 4.79 25.40 6.73
CA THR A 138 4.42 26.72 6.22
C THR A 138 3.73 27.49 7.35
N PHE A 139 4.34 28.61 7.76
CA PHE A 139 3.70 29.56 8.69
C PHE A 139 2.96 30.61 7.85
N ASN A 140 1.67 30.77 8.07
CA ASN A 140 0.91 31.89 7.53
C ASN A 140 1.22 33.14 8.32
N ASN A 141 1.98 34.07 7.76
CA ASN A 141 2.25 35.37 8.40
C ASN A 141 1.06 36.36 8.33
N GLY A 142 -0.14 35.85 8.22
CA GLY A 142 -1.38 36.59 8.50
C GLY A 142 -1.81 37.71 7.56
N ILE A 143 -1.08 37.99 6.47
CA ILE A 143 -1.37 39.18 5.59
C ILE A 143 -2.30 38.81 4.43
N TYR A 144 -2.35 37.56 4.00
CA TYR A 144 -3.26 37.10 2.94
C TYR A 144 -3.82 35.73 3.29
N ASP A 145 -5.16 35.59 3.29
CA ASP A 145 -5.87 34.31 3.39
C ASP A 145 -5.71 33.53 2.09
N MET A 146 -4.59 32.84 1.95
CA MET A 146 -4.33 31.99 0.81
C MET A 146 -5.07 30.66 1.01
N ARG A 147 -6.13 30.45 0.25
CA ARG A 147 -7.10 29.33 0.37
C ARG A 147 -6.49 27.92 0.32
N ASP A 148 -5.21 27.74 0.00
CA ASP A 148 -4.62 26.42 -0.28
C ASP A 148 -3.18 26.24 0.19
N LEU A 149 -2.83 26.72 1.38
CA LEU A 149 -1.51 26.42 1.95
C LEU A 149 -1.41 24.95 2.37
N TYR A 150 -0.48 24.25 1.75
CA TYR A 150 -0.03 22.97 2.27
C TYR A 150 0.59 23.19 3.65
N PRO A 151 0.34 22.30 4.64
CA PRO A 151 0.90 22.44 6.01
C PRO A 151 2.42 22.34 6.04
N TYR A 152 3.04 21.92 4.95
CA TYR A 152 4.49 21.78 4.79
C TYR A 152 4.95 22.39 3.47
N CYS A 153 6.17 22.96 3.46
CA CYS A 153 6.81 23.45 2.24
C CYS A 153 7.06 22.29 1.28
N MET A 154 6.44 22.33 0.09
CA MET A 154 6.69 21.29 -0.91
C MET A 154 8.05 21.52 -1.56
N PRO A 155 8.90 20.49 -1.67
CA PRO A 155 10.17 20.60 -2.37
C PRO A 155 9.91 20.88 -3.86
N ILE A 156 10.66 21.83 -4.43
CA ILE A 156 10.64 22.11 -5.86
C ILE A 156 11.21 20.90 -6.59
N ALA A 157 10.36 20.19 -7.33
CA ALA A 157 10.76 18.99 -8.06
C ALA A 157 10.62 19.20 -9.56
N ARG A 158 11.73 19.10 -10.29
CA ARG A 158 11.76 19.16 -11.77
C ARG A 158 11.21 17.90 -12.44
N THR A 159 11.13 16.78 -11.72
CA THR A 159 10.65 15.47 -12.22
C THR A 159 9.54 14.93 -11.34
N ARG A 160 8.76 13.97 -11.87
CA ARG A 160 7.67 13.31 -11.12
C ARG A 160 8.16 12.36 -10.01
N ARG A 161 9.42 11.90 -10.07
CA ARG A 161 9.97 10.92 -9.11
C ARG A 161 9.99 11.44 -7.67
N PRO A 162 10.57 12.62 -7.35
CA PRO A 162 10.54 13.16 -6.00
C PRO A 162 9.12 13.39 -5.47
N LEU A 163 8.17 13.73 -6.36
CA LEU A 163 6.77 13.93 -5.99
C LEU A 163 6.03 12.63 -5.61
N ARG A 164 6.59 11.47 -5.97
CA ARG A 164 6.08 10.14 -5.62
C ARG A 164 6.80 9.55 -4.41
N SER A 165 7.75 10.26 -3.80
CA SER A 165 8.33 9.83 -2.53
C SER A 165 7.27 9.88 -1.42
N PHE A 166 7.43 9.07 -0.38
CA PHE A 166 6.47 8.91 0.70
C PHE A 166 6.05 10.27 1.31
N ILE A 167 6.99 11.10 1.75
CA ILE A 167 6.69 12.39 2.39
C ILE A 167 5.96 13.34 1.42
N SER A 168 6.47 13.51 0.19
CA SER A 168 5.86 14.39 -0.81
C SER A 168 4.45 13.92 -1.20
N TYR A 169 4.22 12.61 -1.27
CA TYR A 169 2.90 12.03 -1.51
C TYR A 169 1.93 12.37 -0.37
N CYS A 170 2.34 12.14 0.88
CA CYS A 170 1.50 12.37 2.06
C CYS A 170 1.15 13.85 2.23
N VAL A 171 2.13 14.74 2.05
CA VAL A 171 1.91 16.19 2.13
C VAL A 171 0.92 16.64 1.05
N ARG A 172 1.06 16.17 -0.20
CA ARG A 172 0.14 16.50 -1.29
C ARG A 172 -1.28 15.96 -1.07
N LYS A 173 -1.40 14.79 -0.44
CA LYS A 173 -2.70 14.19 -0.09
C LYS A 173 -3.35 14.85 1.14
N ARG A 174 -2.61 15.73 1.85
CA ARG A 174 -3.07 16.42 3.06
C ARG A 174 -3.46 15.45 4.20
N PHE A 175 -2.68 14.39 4.35
CA PHE A 175 -2.88 13.42 5.44
C PHE A 175 -2.59 14.01 6.81
#